data_fa03e1840c201c90a361fc024366e596
#
_entry.id   fa03e1840c201c90a361fc024366e596
#
_cell.length_a   1.000
_cell.length_b   1.000
_cell.length_c   1.000
_cell.angle_alpha   90.00
_cell.angle_beta   90.00
_cell.angle_gamma   90.00
#
_symmetry.space_group_name_H-M   'P 1'
#
loop_
_entity.id
_entity.type
_entity.pdbx_description
1 polymer ?
#
loop_
_entity_poly.entity_id
_entity_poly.type
_entity_poly.pdbx_seq_one_letter_code
_entity_poly.pdbx_strand_id
1 'polypeptide(L)'
;MQPKAKSAVAAVREGKSGAKRPGALWDNIKGIGGAVLLFLFLRTFLVEAYRIPSPSMVPALLVGDWLFVNKLVYGPHIPFTGINLPGYSEPKRYDIAVFVSPNQVDQPEDPTPTLVKRIIGLPGDTLYMRSARLFVNGVEQKQGYGDQSPPGDPDEVSFLFDWQKQYSLKESRFGPAPEQPTHDNWGPLVIPPRYYFMMGDNRYQSKDSRYWGIVPRENFRGRPMFVYYSWNQDDSDRPLPMITDIRWGRIFHRIR
;
A
#
# COMPACT_ATOMS: atom_id res chain seq x y z
N MET A 1 15.07 -0.64 96.56
CA MET A 1 15.15 -1.37 95.26
C MET A 1 14.39 -0.57 94.20
N GLN A 2 15.09 0.10 93.34
CA GLN A 2 14.50 0.82 92.20
C GLN A 2 14.62 -0.02 90.94
N PRO A 3 13.65 -0.03 90.03
CA PRO A 3 13.87 -0.44 88.66
C PRO A 3 14.03 0.75 87.72
N LYS A 4 15.01 0.65 86.87
CA LYS A 4 15.45 1.64 85.88
C LYS A 4 14.42 1.75 84.75
N ALA A 5 14.05 3.00 84.47
CA ALA A 5 13.32 3.36 83.22
C ALA A 5 14.22 3.24 81.99
N LYS A 6 13.77 2.50 80.96
CA LYS A 6 14.38 2.46 79.62
C LYS A 6 13.74 3.56 78.77
N SER A 7 14.51 4.53 78.40
CA SER A 7 14.22 5.58 77.45
C SER A 7 14.18 4.95 76.06
N ALA A 8 13.03 5.00 75.36
CA ALA A 8 12.89 4.65 73.97
C ALA A 8 13.17 5.90 73.13
N VAL A 9 14.30 5.90 72.42
CA VAL A 9 14.64 6.93 71.44
C VAL A 9 13.85 6.61 70.14
N ALA A 10 12.87 7.47 69.88
CA ALA A 10 12.13 7.40 68.56
C ALA A 10 13.06 7.90 67.46
N ALA A 11 13.44 7.02 66.56
CA ALA A 11 14.15 7.36 65.34
C ALA A 11 13.16 8.04 64.34
N VAL A 12 13.32 9.35 64.24
CA VAL A 12 12.67 10.13 63.15
C VAL A 12 13.24 9.69 61.85
N ARG A 13 12.44 8.97 61.04
CA ARG A 13 12.75 8.73 59.64
C ARG A 13 12.58 10.04 58.89
N GLU A 14 13.69 10.72 58.59
CA GLU A 14 13.73 11.78 57.61
C GLU A 14 13.31 11.25 56.26
N GLY A 15 12.13 11.66 55.81
CA GLY A 15 11.67 11.45 54.46
C GLY A 15 12.63 12.15 53.49
N LYS A 16 13.38 11.38 52.68
CA LYS A 16 14.13 11.92 51.56
C LYS A 16 13.15 12.61 50.63
N SER A 17 13.00 13.91 50.77
CA SER A 17 12.42 14.80 49.78
C SER A 17 13.16 14.55 48.45
N GLY A 18 12.47 14.03 47.47
CA GLY A 18 13.01 13.81 46.12
C GLY A 18 13.31 15.16 45.48
N ALA A 19 14.48 15.73 45.77
CA ALA A 19 15.00 16.88 45.05
C ALA A 19 15.09 16.51 43.56
N LYS A 20 14.23 17.10 42.75
CA LYS A 20 14.33 17.01 41.27
C LYS A 20 15.73 17.47 40.91
N ARG A 21 16.55 16.54 40.38
CA ARG A 21 17.89 16.84 39.88
C ARG A 21 17.79 17.98 38.86
N PRO A 22 18.62 19.05 38.92
CA PRO A 22 18.58 20.17 38.00
C PRO A 22 19.10 19.81 36.57
N GLY A 23 18.74 18.70 36.06
CA GLY A 23 19.01 18.16 34.72
C GLY A 23 17.88 17.30 34.19
N ALA A 24 16.94 16.90 35.06
CA ALA A 24 15.89 15.97 34.70
C ALA A 24 15.01 16.45 33.51
N LEU A 25 14.77 17.75 33.43
CA LEU A 25 14.04 18.35 32.29
C LEU A 25 14.84 18.23 30.98
N TRP A 26 16.13 18.53 31.04
CA TRP A 26 17.02 18.45 29.86
C TRP A 26 17.24 17.02 29.40
N ASP A 27 17.35 16.07 30.31
CA ASP A 27 17.47 14.63 29.99
C ASP A 27 16.17 14.10 29.38
N ASN A 28 15.01 14.53 29.85
CA ASN A 28 13.72 14.22 29.26
C ASN A 28 13.59 14.80 27.83
N ILE A 29 14.02 16.06 27.62
CA ILE A 29 14.01 16.70 26.29
C ILE A 29 14.91 15.94 25.30
N LYS A 30 16.11 15.53 25.72
CA LYS A 30 16.99 14.70 24.88
C LYS A 30 16.37 13.35 24.59
N GLY A 31 15.76 12.69 25.57
CA GLY A 31 15.09 11.42 25.43
C GLY A 31 13.92 11.49 24.42
N ILE A 32 13.04 12.49 24.57
CA ILE A 32 11.93 12.74 23.65
C ILE A 32 12.46 13.08 22.25
N GLY A 33 13.46 13.98 22.15
CA GLY A 33 14.09 14.33 20.88
C GLY A 33 14.69 13.13 20.16
N GLY A 34 15.41 12.26 20.89
CA GLY A 34 15.96 11.02 20.35
C GLY A 34 14.87 10.05 19.88
N ALA A 35 13.78 9.90 20.64
CA ALA A 35 12.65 9.07 20.26
C ALA A 35 11.96 9.59 18.99
N VAL A 36 11.75 10.90 18.89
CA VAL A 36 11.18 11.54 17.69
C VAL A 36 12.08 11.34 16.49
N LEU A 37 13.38 11.54 16.61
CA LEU A 37 14.33 11.32 15.52
C LEU A 37 14.35 9.87 15.07
N LEU A 38 14.35 8.92 16.01
CA LEU A 38 14.25 7.49 15.70
C LEU A 38 12.94 7.16 14.98
N PHE A 39 11.82 7.67 15.47
CA PHE A 39 10.51 7.47 14.85
C PHE A 39 10.51 8.01 13.40
N LEU A 40 11.00 9.24 13.20
CA LEU A 40 11.10 9.84 11.86
C LEU A 40 12.01 9.01 10.94
N PHE A 41 13.13 8.53 11.44
CA PHE A 41 14.02 7.65 10.68
C PHE A 41 13.33 6.35 10.28
N LEU A 42 12.68 5.66 11.22
CA LEU A 42 11.95 4.41 10.96
C LEU A 42 10.83 4.63 9.93
N ARG A 43 10.01 5.68 10.10
CA ARG A 43 8.92 6.04 9.18
C ARG A 43 9.43 6.41 7.79
N THR A 44 10.53 7.15 7.71
CA THR A 44 11.08 7.62 6.43
C THR A 44 11.68 6.48 5.62
N PHE A 45 12.46 5.61 6.26
CA PHE A 45 13.31 4.66 5.53
C PHE A 45 12.84 3.21 5.61
N LEU A 46 12.15 2.78 6.67
CA LEU A 46 11.85 1.37 6.86
C LEU A 46 10.39 1.00 6.66
N VAL A 47 9.48 1.62 7.41
CA VAL A 47 8.09 1.17 7.47
C VAL A 47 7.15 2.36 7.45
N GLU A 48 6.10 2.24 6.65
CA GLU A 48 5.02 3.23 6.59
C GLU A 48 3.66 2.56 6.76
N ALA A 49 2.75 3.26 7.46
CA ALA A 49 1.39 2.80 7.66
C ALA A 49 0.47 3.37 6.58
N TYR A 50 -0.35 2.53 5.96
CA TYR A 50 -1.36 2.92 4.97
C TYR A 50 -2.72 2.39 5.38
N ARG A 51 -3.77 3.13 5.01
CA ARG A 51 -5.16 2.71 5.13
C ARG A 51 -5.71 2.41 3.73
N ILE A 52 -6.54 1.38 3.64
CA ILE A 52 -7.25 1.01 2.41
C ILE A 52 -8.60 1.72 2.37
N PRO A 53 -8.77 2.71 1.48
CA PRO A 53 -9.99 3.50 1.40
C PRO A 53 -11.01 2.98 0.38
N SER A 54 -10.61 2.05 -0.51
CA SER A 54 -11.44 1.62 -1.64
C SER A 54 -11.44 0.09 -1.81
N PRO A 55 -12.49 -0.47 -2.44
CA PRO A 55 -12.64 -1.90 -2.62
C PRO A 55 -11.79 -2.50 -3.76
N SER A 56 -10.95 -1.72 -4.41
CA SER A 56 -10.22 -2.12 -5.63
C SER A 56 -9.30 -3.33 -5.48
N MET A 57 -8.95 -3.70 -4.24
CA MET A 57 -8.08 -4.84 -3.93
C MET A 57 -8.82 -5.97 -3.19
N VAL A 58 -10.15 -5.93 -3.13
CA VAL A 58 -10.97 -7.03 -2.58
C VAL A 58 -10.76 -8.28 -3.43
N PRO A 59 -10.55 -9.47 -2.81
CA PRO A 59 -10.60 -9.78 -1.37
C PRO A 59 -9.25 -9.69 -0.66
N ALA A 60 -8.15 -9.47 -1.35
CA ALA A 60 -6.83 -9.48 -0.72
C ALA A 60 -6.74 -8.40 0.37
N LEU A 61 -7.24 -7.19 0.06
CA LEU A 61 -7.35 -6.08 1.00
C LEU A 61 -8.79 -5.57 1.02
N LEU A 62 -9.31 -5.30 2.22
CA LEU A 62 -10.67 -4.81 2.43
C LEU A 62 -10.64 -3.31 2.80
N VAL A 63 -11.70 -2.60 2.45
CA VAL A 63 -11.91 -1.23 2.94
C VAL A 63 -11.87 -1.21 4.46
N GLY A 64 -11.11 -0.28 5.04
CA GLY A 64 -10.90 -0.23 6.50
C GLY A 64 -9.72 -1.06 7.02
N ASP A 65 -8.98 -1.76 6.15
CA ASP A 65 -7.69 -2.37 6.50
C ASP A 65 -6.62 -1.29 6.69
N TRP A 66 -5.82 -1.42 7.74
CA TRP A 66 -4.60 -0.66 7.98
C TRP A 66 -3.41 -1.60 7.91
N LEU A 67 -2.43 -1.27 7.10
CA LEU A 67 -1.31 -2.17 6.80
C LEU A 67 0.03 -1.47 6.96
N PHE A 68 1.04 -2.26 7.34
CA PHE A 68 2.42 -1.81 7.30
C PHE A 68 3.08 -2.18 5.97
N VAL A 69 3.82 -1.22 5.43
CA VAL A 69 4.53 -1.34 4.15
C VAL A 69 6.03 -1.27 4.41
N ASN A 70 6.75 -2.28 3.93
CA ASN A 70 8.21 -2.33 3.95
C ASN A 70 8.76 -1.55 2.76
N LYS A 71 9.42 -0.43 3.04
CA LYS A 71 10.02 0.46 2.03
C LYS A 71 11.36 -0.06 1.51
N LEU A 72 12.08 -0.83 2.31
CA LEU A 72 13.40 -1.36 1.93
C LEU A 72 13.34 -2.35 0.77
N VAL A 73 12.20 -3.00 0.53
CA VAL A 73 12.05 -3.99 -0.55
C VAL A 73 12.40 -3.36 -1.89
N TYR A 74 11.79 -2.23 -2.21
CA TYR A 74 11.96 -1.55 -3.49
C TYR A 74 12.89 -0.33 -3.43
N GLY A 75 13.37 -0.01 -2.22
CA GLY A 75 14.23 1.13 -1.93
C GLY A 75 13.43 2.33 -1.39
N PRO A 76 13.83 2.87 -0.23
CA PRO A 76 13.19 4.03 0.34
C PRO A 76 13.48 5.27 -0.50
N HIS A 77 12.50 6.15 -0.57
CA HIS A 77 12.61 7.46 -1.20
C HIS A 77 13.12 8.49 -0.19
N ILE A 78 14.12 9.29 -0.56
CA ILE A 78 14.59 10.38 0.30
C ILE A 78 13.63 11.56 0.18
N PRO A 79 12.98 11.99 1.28
CA PRO A 79 12.03 13.10 1.26
C PRO A 79 12.65 14.36 0.65
N PHE A 80 11.82 15.13 -0.06
CA PHE A 80 12.18 16.40 -0.69
C PHE A 80 13.28 16.31 -1.78
N THR A 81 13.62 15.08 -2.20
CA THR A 81 14.55 14.84 -3.30
C THR A 81 13.93 13.90 -4.33
N GLY A 82 14.46 13.87 -5.55
CA GLY A 82 14.08 12.85 -6.54
C GLY A 82 14.84 11.51 -6.38
N ILE A 83 15.54 11.30 -5.26
CA ILE A 83 16.46 10.18 -5.10
C ILE A 83 15.76 9.00 -4.44
N ASN A 84 15.81 7.85 -5.11
CA ASN A 84 15.44 6.54 -4.56
C ASN A 84 16.71 5.78 -4.18
N LEU A 85 16.79 5.30 -2.95
CA LEU A 85 17.86 4.41 -2.53
C LEU A 85 17.63 3.00 -3.14
N PRO A 86 18.67 2.18 -3.29
CA PRO A 86 18.49 0.82 -3.79
C PRO A 86 17.68 -0.03 -2.82
N GLY A 87 16.75 -0.82 -3.36
CA GLY A 87 16.06 -1.87 -2.64
C GLY A 87 16.81 -3.19 -2.70
N TYR A 88 16.38 -4.14 -1.86
CA TYR A 88 16.98 -5.48 -1.87
C TYR A 88 16.26 -6.48 -2.81
N SER A 89 15.16 -6.07 -3.45
CA SER A 89 14.41 -6.90 -4.39
C SER A 89 13.77 -6.07 -5.49
N GLU A 90 13.68 -6.64 -6.67
CA GLU A 90 12.88 -6.07 -7.75
C GLU A 90 11.41 -6.51 -7.62
N PRO A 91 10.46 -5.68 -8.14
CA PRO A 91 9.06 -6.04 -8.18
C PRO A 91 8.82 -7.32 -9.00
N LYS A 92 8.05 -8.26 -8.44
CA LYS A 92 7.76 -9.55 -9.07
C LYS A 92 6.30 -9.63 -9.47
N ARG A 93 6.00 -10.44 -10.48
CA ARG A 93 4.61 -10.71 -10.87
C ARG A 93 3.82 -11.23 -9.69
N TYR A 94 2.61 -10.73 -9.54
CA TYR A 94 1.66 -10.97 -8.47
C TYR A 94 2.00 -10.38 -7.10
N ASP A 95 3.14 -9.73 -6.91
CA ASP A 95 3.35 -8.93 -5.70
C ASP A 95 2.30 -7.81 -5.62
N ILE A 96 1.78 -7.58 -4.43
CA ILE A 96 1.02 -6.35 -4.14
C ILE A 96 2.02 -5.28 -3.79
N ALA A 97 1.89 -4.10 -4.39
CA ALA A 97 2.83 -3.00 -4.20
C ALA A 97 2.11 -1.68 -3.93
N VAL A 98 2.73 -0.86 -3.09
CA VAL A 98 2.41 0.56 -2.91
C VAL A 98 3.28 1.37 -3.85
N PHE A 99 2.67 2.27 -4.59
CA PHE A 99 3.37 3.11 -5.57
C PHE A 99 2.63 4.43 -5.79
N VAL A 100 3.32 5.42 -6.32
CA VAL A 100 2.73 6.66 -6.83
C VAL A 100 2.23 6.40 -8.25
N SER A 101 0.97 6.68 -8.53
CA SER A 101 0.43 6.44 -9.86
C SER A 101 1.08 7.38 -10.90
N PRO A 102 1.08 7.00 -12.18
CA PRO A 102 1.27 7.96 -13.26
C PRO A 102 0.22 9.06 -13.22
N ASN A 103 0.44 10.12 -13.97
CA ASN A 103 -0.49 11.25 -14.04
C ASN A 103 -1.88 10.79 -14.52
N GLN A 104 -2.89 11.02 -13.69
CA GLN A 104 -4.29 10.72 -13.99
C GLN A 104 -4.98 12.01 -14.48
N VAL A 105 -5.19 12.08 -15.78
CA VAL A 105 -5.71 13.29 -16.45
C VAL A 105 -7.12 13.68 -16.02
N ASP A 106 -7.87 12.73 -15.48
CA ASP A 106 -9.24 12.93 -14.99
C ASP A 106 -9.32 13.20 -13.47
N GLN A 107 -8.17 13.35 -12.78
CA GLN A 107 -8.08 13.69 -11.37
C GLN A 107 -7.17 14.91 -11.14
N PRO A 108 -7.58 16.09 -11.51
CA PRO A 108 -6.73 17.29 -11.46
C PRO A 108 -6.36 17.72 -10.03
N GLU A 109 -7.15 17.36 -9.02
CA GLU A 109 -6.88 17.70 -7.61
C GLU A 109 -5.77 16.83 -6.99
N ASP A 110 -5.69 15.55 -7.38
CA ASP A 110 -4.61 14.63 -7.00
C ASP A 110 -4.23 13.75 -8.20
N PRO A 111 -3.45 14.30 -9.12
CA PRO A 111 -3.16 13.61 -10.39
C PRO A 111 -2.21 12.42 -10.24
N THR A 112 -1.50 12.32 -9.11
CA THR A 112 -0.54 11.24 -8.85
C THR A 112 -0.72 10.60 -7.47
N PRO A 113 -1.91 10.06 -7.16
CA PRO A 113 -2.18 9.50 -5.84
C PRO A 113 -1.29 8.30 -5.54
N THR A 114 -1.06 8.06 -4.24
CA THR A 114 -0.42 6.83 -3.80
C THR A 114 -1.45 5.71 -3.79
N LEU A 115 -1.19 4.65 -4.55
CA LEU A 115 -2.10 3.53 -4.77
C LEU A 115 -1.49 2.20 -4.29
N VAL A 116 -2.39 1.24 -4.06
CA VAL A 116 -2.03 -0.16 -3.81
C VAL A 116 -2.69 -1.00 -4.89
N LYS A 117 -1.90 -1.75 -5.67
CA LYS A 117 -2.36 -2.65 -6.73
C LYS A 117 -1.45 -3.88 -6.81
N ARG A 118 -1.89 -4.87 -7.60
CA ARG A 118 -1.11 -6.07 -7.91
C ARG A 118 -0.31 -5.88 -9.20
N ILE A 119 0.93 -6.33 -9.18
CA ILE A 119 1.81 -6.35 -10.36
C ILE A 119 1.37 -7.48 -11.28
N ILE A 120 0.93 -7.15 -12.48
CA ILE A 120 0.50 -8.11 -13.48
C ILE A 120 1.52 -8.22 -14.61
N GLY A 121 2.01 -7.10 -15.15
CA GLY A 121 2.99 -7.07 -16.22
C GLY A 121 4.36 -6.64 -15.74
N LEU A 122 5.36 -7.36 -16.19
CA LEU A 122 6.78 -7.06 -15.97
C LEU A 122 7.41 -6.50 -17.25
N PRO A 123 8.56 -5.82 -17.16
CA PRO A 123 9.32 -5.40 -18.33
C PRO A 123 9.50 -6.53 -19.35
N GLY A 124 9.16 -6.27 -20.61
CA GLY A 124 9.25 -7.24 -21.71
C GLY A 124 8.03 -8.14 -21.89
N ASP A 125 7.07 -8.13 -20.98
CA ASP A 125 5.82 -8.90 -21.16
C ASP A 125 4.94 -8.33 -22.27
N THR A 126 4.23 -9.22 -22.94
CA THR A 126 3.12 -8.89 -23.82
C THR A 126 1.81 -9.17 -23.11
N LEU A 127 1.00 -8.13 -22.89
CA LEU A 127 -0.27 -8.19 -22.18
C LEU A 127 -1.43 -7.90 -23.14
N TYR A 128 -2.51 -8.65 -23.00
CA TYR A 128 -3.78 -8.34 -23.68
C TYR A 128 -4.97 -8.89 -22.90
N MET A 129 -6.12 -8.31 -23.14
CA MET A 129 -7.40 -8.76 -22.59
C MET A 129 -8.37 -9.00 -23.74
N ARG A 130 -9.14 -10.09 -23.65
CA ARG A 130 -10.20 -10.44 -24.60
C ARG A 130 -11.41 -10.96 -23.82
N SER A 131 -12.54 -10.30 -23.97
CA SER A 131 -13.78 -10.64 -23.26
C SER A 131 -13.54 -10.82 -21.75
N ALA A 132 -12.90 -9.81 -21.13
CA ALA A 132 -12.52 -9.77 -19.72
C ALA A 132 -11.48 -10.83 -19.27
N ARG A 133 -10.95 -11.65 -20.16
CA ARG A 133 -9.89 -12.61 -19.87
C ARG A 133 -8.52 -11.99 -20.12
N LEU A 134 -7.70 -11.98 -19.09
CA LEU A 134 -6.35 -11.43 -19.15
C LEU A 134 -5.34 -12.47 -19.57
N PHE A 135 -4.46 -12.10 -20.49
CA PHE A 135 -3.36 -12.94 -20.97
C PHE A 135 -2.02 -12.24 -20.78
N VAL A 136 -1.03 -13.01 -20.37
CA VAL A 136 0.38 -12.58 -20.28
C VAL A 136 1.21 -13.55 -21.11
N ASN A 137 1.89 -13.05 -22.13
CA ASN A 137 2.71 -13.84 -23.04
C ASN A 137 1.95 -15.01 -23.69
N GLY A 138 0.64 -14.87 -23.90
CA GLY A 138 -0.24 -15.89 -24.45
C GLY A 138 -0.85 -16.86 -23.43
N VAL A 139 -0.49 -16.73 -22.14
CA VAL A 139 -1.04 -17.58 -21.07
C VAL A 139 -2.13 -16.82 -20.33
N GLU A 140 -3.33 -17.43 -20.23
CA GLU A 140 -4.45 -16.87 -19.50
C GLU A 140 -4.15 -16.79 -18.01
N GLN A 141 -4.47 -15.65 -17.41
CA GLN A 141 -4.23 -15.38 -15.98
C GLN A 141 -5.52 -15.56 -15.19
N LYS A 142 -5.53 -16.57 -14.30
CA LYS A 142 -6.70 -16.91 -13.47
C LYS A 142 -6.63 -16.34 -12.05
N GLN A 143 -5.66 -15.48 -11.74
CA GLN A 143 -5.51 -14.92 -10.41
C GLN A 143 -6.39 -13.69 -10.19
N GLY A 144 -6.96 -13.61 -8.98
CA GLY A 144 -7.86 -12.55 -8.55
C GLY A 144 -9.30 -12.76 -9.05
N TYR A 145 -10.13 -11.76 -8.86
CA TYR A 145 -11.53 -11.71 -9.34
C TYR A 145 -11.67 -11.46 -10.84
N GLY A 146 -10.61 -11.66 -11.62
CA GLY A 146 -10.53 -11.31 -13.04
C GLY A 146 -11.47 -12.05 -13.98
N ASP A 147 -12.18 -13.08 -13.51
CA ASP A 147 -13.05 -13.92 -14.33
C ASP A 147 -14.53 -13.50 -14.33
N GLN A 148 -14.88 -12.44 -13.60
CA GLN A 148 -16.28 -12.09 -13.43
C GLN A 148 -16.58 -10.69 -13.96
N SER A 149 -16.89 -10.61 -15.27
CA SER A 149 -17.80 -9.57 -15.71
C SER A 149 -19.12 -9.78 -14.97
N PRO A 150 -19.64 -8.77 -14.26
CA PRO A 150 -21.02 -8.82 -13.82
C PRO A 150 -21.89 -9.09 -15.05
N PRO A 151 -22.80 -10.07 -15.01
CA PRO A 151 -23.68 -10.34 -16.14
C PRO A 151 -24.43 -9.05 -16.52
N GLY A 152 -24.21 -8.57 -17.74
CA GLY A 152 -24.93 -7.41 -18.26
C GLY A 152 -24.23 -6.06 -18.17
N ASP A 153 -23.03 -5.94 -17.60
CA ASP A 153 -22.27 -4.70 -17.70
C ASP A 153 -21.75 -4.52 -19.14
N PRO A 154 -22.05 -3.39 -19.78
CA PRO A 154 -21.49 -3.10 -21.11
C PRO A 154 -19.98 -2.92 -20.99
N ASP A 155 -19.25 -3.38 -22.02
CA ASP A 155 -17.81 -3.12 -22.12
C ASP A 155 -17.58 -1.61 -22.29
N GLU A 156 -16.93 -0.99 -21.32
CA GLU A 156 -16.80 0.47 -21.23
C GLU A 156 -15.85 0.99 -22.31
N VAL A 157 -16.29 2.01 -23.03
CA VAL A 157 -15.47 2.81 -23.97
C VAL A 157 -15.12 4.13 -23.30
N SER A 158 -13.83 4.46 -23.23
CA SER A 158 -13.35 5.70 -22.62
C SER A 158 -12.08 6.19 -23.33
N PHE A 159 -11.93 7.50 -23.45
CA PHE A 159 -10.68 8.12 -23.93
C PHE A 159 -9.49 7.81 -23.01
N LEU A 160 -9.75 7.40 -21.77
CA LEU A 160 -8.72 6.99 -20.81
C LEU A 160 -7.96 5.74 -21.26
N PHE A 161 -8.48 4.97 -22.22
CA PHE A 161 -7.78 3.81 -22.77
C PHE A 161 -6.88 4.15 -23.96
N ASP A 162 -6.92 5.38 -24.49
CA ASP A 162 -6.20 5.76 -25.72
C ASP A 162 -4.68 5.73 -25.60
N TRP A 163 -4.13 5.88 -24.38
CA TRP A 163 -2.69 5.75 -24.12
C TRP A 163 -2.14 4.38 -24.59
N GLN A 164 -2.99 3.35 -24.58
CA GLN A 164 -2.63 1.98 -24.98
C GLN A 164 -2.21 1.91 -26.45
N LYS A 165 -2.74 2.76 -27.32
CA LYS A 165 -2.42 2.80 -28.74
C LYS A 165 -0.94 3.03 -29.00
N GLN A 166 -0.26 3.76 -28.11
CA GLN A 166 1.18 4.02 -28.19
C GLN A 166 2.03 2.74 -28.00
N TYR A 167 1.55 1.81 -27.18
CA TYR A 167 2.27 0.59 -26.78
C TYR A 167 1.72 -0.67 -27.45
N SER A 168 0.67 -0.53 -28.26
CA SER A 168 0.01 -1.62 -28.93
C SER A 168 0.84 -2.16 -30.10
N LEU A 169 0.93 -3.49 -30.21
CA LEU A 169 1.50 -4.14 -31.36
C LEU A 169 0.47 -4.15 -32.49
N LYS A 170 0.81 -3.54 -33.63
CA LYS A 170 -0.04 -3.57 -34.85
C LYS A 170 -0.18 -4.99 -35.40
N GLU A 171 0.92 -5.73 -35.37
CA GLU A 171 0.98 -7.13 -35.76
C GLU A 171 1.48 -7.98 -34.61
N SER A 172 0.74 -8.99 -34.23
CA SER A 172 1.09 -9.87 -33.11
C SER A 172 0.54 -11.27 -33.37
N ARG A 173 1.30 -12.27 -32.94
CA ARG A 173 0.83 -13.68 -32.91
C ARG A 173 -0.41 -13.88 -32.02
N PHE A 174 -0.74 -12.89 -31.18
CA PHE A 174 -1.91 -12.92 -30.29
C PHE A 174 -3.12 -12.19 -30.87
N GLY A 175 -3.09 -11.88 -32.17
CA GLY A 175 -4.10 -11.11 -32.86
C GLY A 175 -3.82 -9.60 -32.86
N PRO A 176 -4.57 -8.84 -33.68
CA PRO A 176 -4.43 -7.39 -33.77
C PRO A 176 -4.96 -6.70 -32.48
N ALA A 177 -4.40 -5.53 -32.18
CA ALA A 177 -5.00 -4.64 -31.19
C ALA A 177 -6.34 -4.10 -31.74
N PRO A 178 -7.37 -3.92 -30.87
CA PRO A 178 -8.60 -3.27 -31.28
C PRO A 178 -8.32 -1.79 -31.62
N GLU A 179 -9.03 -1.26 -32.59
CA GLU A 179 -8.94 0.17 -32.97
C GLU A 179 -9.30 1.07 -31.79
N GLN A 180 -10.31 0.68 -31.04
CA GLN A 180 -10.72 1.32 -29.81
C GLN A 180 -10.58 0.34 -28.65
N PRO A 181 -9.57 0.51 -27.79
CA PRO A 181 -9.45 -0.26 -26.56
C PRO A 181 -10.63 0.03 -25.62
N THR A 182 -11.07 -1.01 -24.92
CA THR A 182 -12.13 -0.95 -23.91
C THR A 182 -11.65 -1.54 -22.61
N HIS A 183 -12.48 -1.52 -21.55
CA HIS A 183 -12.16 -2.13 -20.28
C HIS A 183 -11.82 -3.63 -20.41
N ASP A 184 -12.59 -4.37 -21.24
CA ASP A 184 -12.52 -5.82 -21.35
C ASP A 184 -11.80 -6.32 -22.60
N ASN A 185 -11.50 -5.40 -23.56
CA ASN A 185 -10.84 -5.74 -24.83
C ASN A 185 -9.76 -4.72 -25.17
N TRP A 186 -8.49 -5.09 -24.98
CA TRP A 186 -7.33 -4.23 -25.22
C TRP A 186 -6.05 -5.03 -25.50
N GLY A 187 -5.01 -4.33 -25.94
CA GLY A 187 -3.71 -4.91 -26.30
C GLY A 187 -3.80 -5.76 -27.56
N PRO A 188 -2.70 -6.43 -27.94
CA PRO A 188 -1.51 -6.69 -27.13
C PRO A 188 -0.61 -5.46 -26.94
N LEU A 189 -0.16 -5.25 -25.70
CA LEU A 189 0.77 -4.22 -25.30
C LEU A 189 2.10 -4.83 -24.87
N VAL A 190 3.22 -4.27 -25.30
CA VAL A 190 4.53 -4.66 -24.77
C VAL A 190 4.93 -3.70 -23.68
N ILE A 191 5.28 -4.24 -22.51
CA ILE A 191 5.72 -3.44 -21.36
C ILE A 191 7.18 -3.03 -21.58
N PRO A 192 7.49 -1.73 -21.63
CA PRO A 192 8.85 -1.24 -21.83
C PRO A 192 9.78 -1.62 -20.66
N PRO A 193 11.10 -1.57 -20.86
CA PRO A 193 12.08 -1.72 -19.79
C PRO A 193 11.82 -0.72 -18.66
N ARG A 194 11.91 -1.19 -17.40
CA ARG A 194 11.67 -0.42 -16.16
C ARG A 194 10.24 0.05 -15.94
N TYR A 195 9.26 -0.47 -16.69
CA TYR A 195 7.84 -0.21 -16.47
C TYR A 195 7.10 -1.47 -16.04
N TYR A 196 5.99 -1.27 -15.36
CA TYR A 196 5.13 -2.33 -14.81
C TYR A 196 3.67 -2.04 -15.10
N PHE A 197 2.88 -3.10 -15.26
CA PHE A 197 1.45 -2.99 -15.44
C PHE A 197 0.76 -3.46 -14.17
N MET A 198 -0.04 -2.59 -13.57
CA MET A 198 -0.69 -2.79 -12.28
C MET A 198 -2.18 -2.98 -12.45
N MET A 199 -2.77 -3.95 -11.77
CA MET A 199 -4.23 -4.13 -11.74
C MET A 199 -4.74 -4.33 -10.31
N GLY A 200 -5.99 -3.90 -10.07
CA GLY A 200 -6.69 -4.26 -8.86
C GLY A 200 -7.17 -5.70 -8.89
N ASP A 201 -7.28 -6.34 -7.73
CA ASP A 201 -7.84 -7.70 -7.63
C ASP A 201 -9.34 -7.68 -7.95
N ASN A 202 -10.04 -6.63 -7.53
CA ASN A 202 -11.43 -6.36 -7.93
C ASN A 202 -11.45 -5.64 -9.29
N ARG A 203 -11.47 -6.39 -10.37
CA ARG A 203 -11.28 -5.91 -11.75
C ARG A 203 -12.27 -4.86 -12.19
N TYR A 204 -13.52 -4.95 -11.74
CA TYR A 204 -14.61 -4.04 -12.12
C TYR A 204 -14.69 -2.79 -11.25
N GLN A 205 -14.17 -2.85 -10.03
CA GLN A 205 -14.12 -1.71 -9.12
C GLN A 205 -12.69 -1.19 -8.93
N SER A 206 -11.88 -1.28 -9.99
CA SER A 206 -10.50 -0.83 -9.96
C SER A 206 -10.18 0.08 -11.13
N LYS A 207 -9.87 1.33 -10.82
CA LYS A 207 -9.15 2.20 -11.74
C LYS A 207 -7.65 1.90 -11.60
N ASP A 208 -7.06 1.33 -12.64
CA ASP A 208 -5.70 0.80 -12.63
C ASP A 208 -4.95 1.08 -13.96
N SER A 209 -3.89 0.34 -14.27
CA SER A 209 -3.08 0.58 -15.47
C SER A 209 -3.87 0.55 -16.76
N ARG A 210 -5.04 -0.06 -16.81
CA ARG A 210 -5.91 0.00 -17.99
C ARG A 210 -6.28 1.44 -18.33
N TYR A 211 -6.46 2.29 -17.31
CA TYR A 211 -6.91 3.67 -17.42
C TYR A 211 -5.76 4.69 -17.48
N TRP A 212 -4.80 4.61 -16.54
CA TRP A 212 -3.77 5.64 -16.38
C TRP A 212 -2.37 5.20 -16.86
N GLY A 213 -2.21 3.97 -17.38
CA GLY A 213 -0.99 3.56 -18.03
C GLY A 213 -0.04 2.72 -17.18
N ILE A 214 1.19 2.61 -17.68
CA ILE A 214 2.25 1.81 -17.08
C ILE A 214 3.00 2.60 -16.01
N VAL A 215 3.42 1.91 -14.94
CA VAL A 215 4.08 2.49 -13.77
C VAL A 215 5.59 2.37 -13.90
N PRO A 216 6.34 3.50 -13.86
CA PRO A 216 7.80 3.43 -13.85
C PRO A 216 8.34 2.86 -12.53
N ARG A 217 9.48 2.19 -12.59
CA ARG A 217 10.14 1.52 -11.45
C ARG A 217 10.35 2.45 -10.25
N GLU A 218 10.70 3.69 -10.49
CA GLU A 218 10.97 4.73 -9.50
C GLU A 218 9.73 5.15 -8.69
N ASN A 219 8.54 4.85 -9.18
CA ASN A 219 7.29 5.17 -8.48
C ASN A 219 6.96 4.20 -7.34
N PHE A 220 7.61 3.04 -7.28
CA PHE A 220 7.36 2.08 -6.22
C PHE A 220 7.83 2.61 -4.86
N ARG A 221 6.99 2.46 -3.83
CA ARG A 221 7.24 2.94 -2.46
C ARG A 221 7.50 1.80 -1.48
N GLY A 222 6.94 0.62 -1.72
CA GLY A 222 7.18 -0.53 -0.85
C GLY A 222 6.20 -1.66 -1.07
N ARG A 223 6.40 -2.73 -0.30
CA ARG A 223 5.56 -3.92 -0.33
C ARG A 223 4.77 -4.04 0.97
N PRO A 224 3.43 -4.19 0.93
CA PRO A 224 2.63 -4.48 2.09
C PRO A 224 3.08 -5.79 2.75
N MET A 225 3.14 -5.80 4.08
CA MET A 225 3.57 -6.96 4.88
C MET A 225 2.37 -7.69 5.49
N PHE A 226 1.63 -6.99 6.32
CA PHE A 226 0.47 -7.51 7.04
C PHE A 226 -0.49 -6.40 7.46
N VAL A 227 -1.74 -6.78 7.70
CA VAL A 227 -2.76 -5.90 8.28
C VAL A 227 -2.54 -5.85 9.79
N TYR A 228 -2.35 -4.66 10.35
CA TYR A 228 -2.19 -4.49 11.79
C TYR A 228 -3.47 -4.06 12.50
N TYR A 229 -4.42 -3.50 11.75
CA TYR A 229 -5.74 -3.11 12.22
C TYR A 229 -6.74 -3.18 11.09
N SER A 230 -7.98 -3.59 11.38
CA SER A 230 -9.07 -3.66 10.39
C SER A 230 -10.41 -3.49 11.08
N TRP A 231 -11.29 -2.70 10.48
CA TRP A 231 -12.64 -2.50 10.96
C TRP A 231 -13.63 -2.41 9.81
N ASN A 232 -14.89 -2.75 10.07
CA ASN A 232 -15.94 -2.69 9.07
C ASN A 232 -16.39 -1.25 8.88
N GLN A 233 -15.97 -0.63 7.77
CA GLN A 233 -16.21 0.78 7.51
C GLN A 233 -17.55 1.01 6.83
N ASP A 234 -17.91 0.17 5.87
CA ASP A 234 -18.99 0.45 4.93
C ASP A 234 -20.30 -0.20 5.32
N ASP A 235 -20.28 -1.34 6.05
CA ASP A 235 -21.46 -2.15 6.35
C ASP A 235 -21.79 -2.24 7.85
N SER A 236 -21.26 -1.33 8.68
CA SER A 236 -21.48 -1.39 10.11
C SER A 236 -22.62 -0.50 10.57
N ASP A 237 -23.65 -1.10 11.17
CA ASP A 237 -24.73 -0.41 11.87
C ASP A 237 -24.37 -0.03 13.31
N ARG A 238 -23.15 -0.32 13.76
CA ARG A 238 -22.70 -0.08 15.14
C ARG A 238 -22.21 1.35 15.34
N PRO A 239 -22.48 1.97 16.50
CA PRO A 239 -21.89 3.24 16.83
C PRO A 239 -20.37 3.11 17.00
N LEU A 240 -19.60 4.06 16.47
CA LEU A 240 -18.12 4.07 16.51
C LEU A 240 -17.49 2.77 15.95
N PRO A 241 -17.76 2.39 14.69
CA PRO A 241 -17.40 1.08 14.15
C PRO A 241 -15.90 0.79 14.21
N MET A 242 -15.06 1.83 14.18
CA MET A 242 -13.62 1.66 14.37
C MET A 242 -13.23 1.08 15.75
N ILE A 243 -14.15 1.05 16.74
CA ILE A 243 -13.89 0.46 18.06
C ILE A 243 -14.77 -0.78 18.25
N THR A 244 -16.01 -0.74 17.79
CA THR A 244 -17.03 -1.74 18.09
C THR A 244 -17.18 -2.82 17.01
N ASP A 245 -16.62 -2.59 15.81
CA ASP A 245 -16.72 -3.52 14.69
C ASP A 245 -15.35 -3.83 14.07
N ILE A 246 -14.43 -4.28 14.93
CA ILE A 246 -13.08 -4.66 14.54
C ILE A 246 -13.11 -6.06 13.90
N ARG A 247 -12.49 -6.21 12.75
CA ARG A 247 -12.29 -7.50 12.07
C ARG A 247 -11.07 -8.23 12.66
N TRP A 248 -11.23 -8.83 13.84
CA TRP A 248 -10.14 -9.48 14.57
C TRP A 248 -9.40 -10.55 13.78
N GLY A 249 -10.11 -11.28 12.92
CA GLY A 249 -9.51 -12.33 12.06
C GLY A 249 -8.58 -11.78 10.97
N ARG A 250 -8.56 -10.46 10.75
CA ARG A 250 -7.65 -9.83 9.80
C ARG A 250 -6.39 -9.26 10.44
N ILE A 251 -6.34 -9.15 11.76
CA ILE A 251 -5.16 -8.65 12.47
C ILE A 251 -4.04 -9.68 12.30
N PHE A 252 -2.85 -9.21 11.89
CA PHE A 252 -1.69 -10.00 11.46
C PHE A 252 -1.93 -10.85 10.18
N HIS A 253 -3.04 -10.61 9.46
CA HIS A 253 -3.23 -11.24 8.16
C HIS A 253 -2.09 -10.86 7.22
N ARG A 254 -1.37 -11.90 6.73
CA ARG A 254 -0.24 -11.71 5.81
C ARG A 254 -0.76 -11.45 4.39
N ILE A 255 -0.29 -10.36 3.80
CA ILE A 255 -0.66 -9.94 2.45
C ILE A 255 0.18 -10.71 1.43
N ARG A 256 -0.49 -11.40 0.48
CA ARG A 256 0.14 -12.24 -0.56
C ARG A 256 -0.37 -11.89 -1.95
#